data_565fbdea23c1d47c55869d9e49911886
#
_entry.id   565fbdea23c1d47c55869d9e49911886
#
_cell.length_a   1.000
_cell.length_b   1.000
_cell.length_c   1.000
_cell.angle_alpha   90.00
_cell.angle_beta   90.00
_cell.angle_gamma   90.00
#
_symmetry.space_group_name_H-M   'P 1'
#
loop_
_entity.id
_entity.type
_entity.pdbx_description
1 polymer ?
#
loop_
_entity_poly.entity_id
_entity_poly.type
_entity_poly.pdbx_seq_one_letter_code
_entity_poly.pdbx_strand_id
1 'polypeptide(L)'
;MLDCSSIDRIEPFAAGFDSARKTICIDHHISNDSFADINEVRPDASSACEVLYDTLDEEKIDKAVAECIYTGIIHDTGVFKYSCTSLHTMEIAGKMMQMGIDYSDIIDNSFYKKTYVQNQILGRALLESVLFYDGRCIFSSVTRDEMDFYGVTGRELGGIIEQLRLTEGVEVAIFLYETGDNEYKVSLRSKKDIDVSQIAVSFGGGGHVRAAGFSAKGTVHDIINRIGAMIEGQYSKIQD
;
A
#
# COMPACT_ATOMS: atom_id res chain seq x y z
N MET A 1 -17.73 -5.06 -11.13
CA MET A 1 -16.40 -4.54 -10.83
C MET A 1 -16.32 -4.31 -9.34
N LEU A 2 -15.24 -4.75 -8.70
CA LEU A 2 -15.02 -4.55 -7.26
C LEU A 2 -13.67 -3.87 -7.08
N ASP A 3 -13.57 -2.92 -6.12
CA ASP A 3 -12.34 -2.28 -5.66
C ASP A 3 -11.54 -1.60 -6.80
N CYS A 4 -12.21 -0.79 -7.59
CA CYS A 4 -11.62 -0.15 -8.74
C CYS A 4 -12.18 1.26 -8.97
N SER A 5 -11.31 2.26 -8.88
CA SER A 5 -11.70 3.67 -8.93
C SER A 5 -11.97 4.22 -10.33
N SER A 6 -11.45 3.59 -11.39
CA SER A 6 -11.61 4.05 -12.78
C SER A 6 -11.50 2.91 -13.79
N ILE A 7 -12.08 3.11 -14.97
CA ILE A 7 -12.06 2.12 -16.06
C ILE A 7 -10.64 1.80 -16.53
N ASP A 8 -9.70 2.76 -16.49
CA ASP A 8 -8.32 2.59 -16.93
C ASP A 8 -7.55 1.54 -16.13
N ARG A 9 -8.02 1.25 -14.91
CA ARG A 9 -7.38 0.26 -14.02
C ARG A 9 -7.75 -1.17 -14.34
N ILE A 10 -8.74 -1.40 -15.19
CA ILE A 10 -9.22 -2.75 -15.54
C ILE A 10 -8.65 -3.29 -16.84
N GLU A 11 -7.72 -2.60 -17.47
CA GLU A 11 -6.99 -3.15 -18.61
C GLU A 11 -6.24 -4.45 -18.22
N PRO A 12 -6.29 -5.55 -18.99
CA PRO A 12 -6.86 -5.67 -20.34
C PRO A 12 -8.34 -6.12 -20.38
N PHE A 13 -9.09 -6.03 -19.29
CA PHE A 13 -10.46 -6.56 -19.19
C PHE A 13 -11.55 -5.56 -19.58
N ALA A 14 -11.20 -4.31 -19.93
CA ALA A 14 -12.13 -3.24 -20.27
C ALA A 14 -13.14 -3.64 -21.36
N ALA A 15 -12.71 -4.37 -22.39
CA ALA A 15 -13.59 -4.84 -23.45
C ALA A 15 -14.74 -5.73 -22.96
N GLY A 16 -14.51 -6.54 -21.93
CA GLY A 16 -15.55 -7.36 -21.30
C GLY A 16 -16.55 -6.50 -20.53
N PHE A 17 -16.08 -5.46 -19.87
CA PHE A 17 -16.91 -4.51 -19.15
C PHE A 17 -17.79 -3.72 -20.12
N ASP A 18 -17.21 -3.17 -21.19
CA ASP A 18 -17.90 -2.36 -22.20
C ASP A 18 -18.96 -3.16 -22.98
N SER A 19 -18.75 -4.46 -23.18
CA SER A 19 -19.70 -5.35 -23.87
C SER A 19 -20.79 -5.90 -22.95
N ALA A 20 -20.74 -5.65 -21.67
CA ALA A 20 -21.73 -6.13 -20.72
C ALA A 20 -23.08 -5.42 -20.91
N ARG A 21 -24.18 -6.18 -20.79
CA ARG A 21 -25.54 -5.62 -20.89
C ARG A 21 -25.83 -4.60 -19.77
N LYS A 22 -25.20 -4.78 -18.62
CA LYS A 22 -25.32 -3.94 -17.43
C LYS A 22 -24.05 -4.08 -16.59
N THR A 23 -23.58 -2.96 -16.09
CA THR A 23 -22.34 -2.88 -15.30
C THR A 23 -22.64 -2.44 -13.87
N ILE A 24 -21.90 -2.99 -12.92
CA ILE A 24 -21.99 -2.64 -11.49
C ILE A 24 -20.56 -2.39 -10.99
N CYS A 25 -20.37 -1.29 -10.26
CA CYS A 25 -19.16 -0.98 -9.51
C CYS A 25 -19.49 -0.92 -8.01
N ILE A 26 -18.74 -1.66 -7.20
CA ILE A 26 -18.76 -1.57 -5.73
C ILE A 26 -17.36 -1.19 -5.29
N ASP A 27 -17.21 -0.05 -4.62
CA ASP A 27 -15.92 0.56 -4.35
C ASP A 27 -15.94 1.46 -3.11
N HIS A 28 -14.74 1.79 -2.59
CA HIS A 28 -14.55 2.72 -1.48
C HIS A 28 -13.53 3.83 -1.79
N HIS A 29 -12.99 3.91 -2.97
CA HIS A 29 -12.04 4.96 -3.33
C HIS A 29 -12.72 6.32 -3.47
N ILE A 30 -12.17 7.33 -2.82
CA ILE A 30 -12.61 8.74 -2.94
C ILE A 30 -12.51 9.24 -4.39
N SER A 31 -11.54 8.71 -5.15
CA SER A 31 -11.30 9.07 -6.54
C SER A 31 -12.15 8.30 -7.55
N ASN A 32 -13.14 7.53 -7.12
CA ASN A 32 -14.01 6.79 -8.02
C ASN A 32 -14.84 7.75 -8.89
N ASP A 33 -14.80 7.58 -10.20
CA ASP A 33 -15.46 8.42 -11.19
C ASP A 33 -16.86 7.92 -11.60
N SER A 34 -17.39 6.90 -10.92
CA SER A 34 -18.74 6.35 -11.11
C SER A 34 -19.01 5.87 -12.53
N PHE A 35 -18.09 5.11 -13.10
CA PHE A 35 -18.06 4.71 -14.52
C PHE A 35 -19.01 3.56 -14.90
N ALA A 36 -19.71 2.93 -13.96
CA ALA A 36 -20.64 1.83 -14.20
C ALA A 36 -22.09 2.33 -14.30
N ASP A 37 -23.01 1.48 -14.80
CA ASP A 37 -24.46 1.78 -14.80
C ASP A 37 -25.04 1.87 -13.39
N ILE A 38 -24.49 1.06 -12.45
CA ILE A 38 -24.83 1.10 -11.02
C ILE A 38 -23.53 1.24 -10.25
N ASN A 39 -23.45 2.25 -9.41
CA ASN A 39 -22.28 2.51 -8.58
C ASN A 39 -22.69 2.56 -7.11
N GLU A 40 -22.13 1.65 -6.32
CA GLU A 40 -22.19 1.65 -4.87
C GLU A 40 -20.80 2.01 -4.34
N VAL A 41 -20.59 3.32 -4.12
CA VAL A 41 -19.28 3.88 -3.74
C VAL A 41 -19.39 4.55 -2.38
N ARG A 42 -18.63 4.06 -1.40
CA ARG A 42 -18.62 4.58 -0.02
C ARG A 42 -17.21 4.92 0.43
N PRO A 43 -16.76 6.16 0.25
CA PRO A 43 -15.39 6.59 0.59
C PRO A 43 -15.05 6.52 2.08
N ASP A 44 -16.03 6.43 2.95
CA ASP A 44 -15.89 6.28 4.41
C ASP A 44 -15.82 4.81 4.87
N ALA A 45 -16.10 3.86 4.00
CA ALA A 45 -15.94 2.43 4.29
C ALA A 45 -14.46 2.03 4.36
N SER A 46 -14.15 1.05 5.18
CA SER A 46 -12.79 0.56 5.37
C SER A 46 -12.21 -0.17 4.15
N SER A 47 -13.09 -0.75 3.35
CA SER A 47 -12.74 -1.56 2.17
C SER A 47 -13.92 -1.71 1.23
N ALA A 48 -13.66 -2.06 -0.03
CA ALA A 48 -14.72 -2.47 -0.95
C ALA A 48 -15.46 -3.74 -0.47
N CYS A 49 -14.81 -4.58 0.33
CA CYS A 49 -15.43 -5.76 0.94
C CYS A 49 -16.43 -5.41 2.04
N GLU A 50 -16.23 -4.31 2.79
CA GLU A 50 -17.23 -3.76 3.71
C GLU A 50 -18.46 -3.27 2.94
N VAL A 51 -18.27 -2.50 1.87
CA VAL A 51 -19.37 -2.04 1.00
C VAL A 51 -20.12 -3.21 0.36
N LEU A 52 -19.38 -4.21 -0.11
CA LEU A 52 -19.97 -5.43 -0.69
C LEU A 52 -20.84 -6.17 0.34
N TYR A 53 -20.32 -6.36 1.55
CA TYR A 53 -21.07 -7.04 2.63
C TYR A 53 -22.44 -6.37 2.86
N ASP A 54 -22.49 -5.05 2.93
CA ASP A 54 -23.71 -4.29 3.16
C ASP A 54 -24.72 -4.37 1.99
N THR A 55 -24.27 -4.81 0.81
CA THR A 55 -25.16 -5.03 -0.35
C THR A 55 -25.64 -6.47 -0.48
N LEU A 56 -25.03 -7.41 0.25
CA LEU A 56 -25.36 -8.83 0.19
C LEU A 56 -26.51 -9.15 1.17
N ASP A 57 -27.27 -10.17 0.83
CA ASP A 57 -28.21 -10.82 1.73
C ASP A 57 -27.39 -11.73 2.68
N GLU A 58 -27.43 -11.43 3.97
CA GLU A 58 -26.64 -12.17 4.99
C GLU A 58 -26.91 -13.67 4.96
N GLU A 59 -28.14 -14.11 4.62
CA GLU A 59 -28.49 -15.54 4.53
C GLU A 59 -27.76 -16.27 3.38
N LYS A 60 -27.20 -15.52 2.41
CA LYS A 60 -26.46 -16.07 1.28
C LYS A 60 -24.96 -16.07 1.48
N ILE A 61 -24.48 -15.51 2.59
CA ILE A 61 -23.06 -15.52 2.93
C ILE A 61 -22.73 -16.89 3.54
N ASP A 62 -22.06 -17.72 2.78
CA ASP A 62 -21.48 -18.96 3.30
C ASP A 62 -20.05 -18.73 3.82
N LYS A 63 -19.43 -19.78 4.35
CA LYS A 63 -18.08 -19.71 4.89
C LYS A 63 -17.06 -19.24 3.85
N ALA A 64 -17.16 -19.65 2.59
CA ALA A 64 -16.21 -19.28 1.56
C ALA A 64 -16.33 -17.78 1.21
N VAL A 65 -17.54 -17.26 1.14
CA VAL A 65 -17.79 -15.82 0.95
C VAL A 65 -17.27 -15.04 2.16
N ALA A 66 -17.50 -15.53 3.39
CA ALA A 66 -17.00 -14.91 4.61
C ALA A 66 -15.46 -14.85 4.65
N GLU A 67 -14.75 -15.88 4.22
CA GLU A 67 -13.29 -15.89 4.08
C GLU A 67 -12.81 -14.81 3.10
N CYS A 68 -13.49 -14.64 1.97
CA CYS A 68 -13.15 -13.59 0.99
C CYS A 68 -13.40 -12.18 1.56
N ILE A 69 -14.56 -11.93 2.19
CA ILE A 69 -14.88 -10.63 2.80
C ILE A 69 -13.88 -10.29 3.89
N TYR A 70 -13.60 -11.24 4.79
CA TYR A 70 -12.63 -11.04 5.87
C TYR A 70 -11.24 -10.72 5.33
N THR A 71 -10.80 -11.45 4.29
CA THR A 71 -9.50 -11.22 3.64
C THR A 71 -9.40 -9.80 3.07
N GLY A 72 -10.41 -9.33 2.34
CA GLY A 72 -10.40 -7.96 1.81
C GLY A 72 -10.35 -6.90 2.92
N ILE A 73 -11.14 -7.07 3.98
CA ILE A 73 -11.14 -6.16 5.13
C ILE A 73 -9.77 -6.09 5.79
N ILE A 74 -9.11 -7.22 6.08
CA ILE A 74 -7.79 -7.20 6.74
C ILE A 74 -6.71 -6.59 5.88
N HIS A 75 -6.78 -6.72 4.55
CA HIS A 75 -5.80 -6.13 3.65
C HIS A 75 -5.91 -4.61 3.61
N ASP A 76 -7.10 -4.06 3.47
CA ASP A 76 -7.32 -2.61 3.38
C ASP A 76 -7.16 -1.90 4.73
N THR A 77 -7.46 -2.59 5.83
CA THR A 77 -7.29 -2.04 7.18
C THR A 77 -5.91 -2.27 7.78
N GLY A 78 -5.03 -2.99 7.10
CA GLY A 78 -3.74 -3.41 7.64
C GLY A 78 -3.89 -4.23 8.92
N VAL A 79 -4.79 -5.21 8.90
CA VAL A 79 -5.21 -6.02 10.05
C VAL A 79 -5.76 -5.12 11.17
N PHE A 80 -6.75 -4.30 10.80
CA PHE A 80 -7.46 -3.37 11.70
C PHE A 80 -6.60 -2.26 12.34
N LYS A 81 -5.44 -1.97 11.74
CA LYS A 81 -4.49 -0.98 12.26
C LYS A 81 -4.72 0.43 11.70
N TYR A 82 -5.25 0.55 10.49
CA TYR A 82 -5.39 1.84 9.82
C TYR A 82 -6.63 2.59 10.29
N SER A 83 -6.60 3.91 10.14
CA SER A 83 -7.64 4.83 10.63
C SER A 83 -9.00 4.68 9.93
N CYS A 84 -9.05 3.98 8.81
CA CYS A 84 -10.31 3.62 8.14
C CYS A 84 -11.07 2.52 8.89
N THR A 85 -10.47 1.82 9.84
CA THR A 85 -11.13 0.80 10.66
C THR A 85 -12.17 1.45 11.57
N SER A 86 -13.44 1.10 11.39
CA SER A 86 -14.58 1.61 12.14
C SER A 86 -15.17 0.53 13.06
N LEU A 87 -16.14 0.92 13.90
CA LEU A 87 -16.92 -0.05 14.66
C LEU A 87 -17.64 -1.02 13.72
N HIS A 88 -18.24 -0.51 12.63
CA HIS A 88 -18.94 -1.32 11.64
C HIS A 88 -18.00 -2.34 10.98
N THR A 89 -16.78 -1.94 10.63
CA THR A 89 -15.73 -2.85 10.13
C THR A 89 -15.49 -4.01 11.09
N MET A 90 -15.38 -3.73 12.39
CA MET A 90 -15.15 -4.75 13.43
C MET A 90 -16.37 -5.67 13.64
N GLU A 91 -17.57 -5.13 13.53
CA GLU A 91 -18.81 -5.90 13.61
C GLU A 91 -18.92 -6.90 12.46
N ILE A 92 -18.64 -6.47 11.22
CA ILE A 92 -18.60 -7.36 10.05
C ILE A 92 -17.54 -8.44 10.23
N ALA A 93 -16.33 -8.06 10.62
CA ALA A 93 -15.26 -9.02 10.87
C ALA A 93 -15.66 -10.06 11.93
N GLY A 94 -16.29 -9.63 13.02
CA GLY A 94 -16.83 -10.51 14.05
C GLY A 94 -17.89 -11.48 13.53
N LYS A 95 -18.80 -11.03 12.67
CA LYS A 95 -19.80 -11.89 12.02
C LYS A 95 -19.15 -12.94 11.11
N MET A 96 -18.11 -12.53 10.33
CA MET A 96 -17.37 -13.49 9.50
C MET A 96 -16.67 -14.56 10.36
N MET A 97 -16.09 -14.17 11.49
CA MET A 97 -15.50 -15.13 12.44
C MET A 97 -16.53 -16.10 13.02
N GLN A 98 -17.77 -15.66 13.31
CA GLN A 98 -18.85 -16.52 13.78
C GLN A 98 -19.24 -17.61 12.76
N MET A 99 -18.98 -17.39 11.48
CA MET A 99 -19.18 -18.41 10.41
C MET A 99 -18.11 -19.50 10.40
N GLY A 100 -17.17 -19.47 11.34
CA GLY A 100 -16.17 -20.50 11.56
C GLY A 100 -15.02 -20.47 10.55
N ILE A 101 -14.69 -19.29 10.02
CA ILE A 101 -13.48 -19.09 9.21
C ILE A 101 -12.23 -19.28 10.08
N ASP A 102 -11.14 -19.73 9.49
CA ASP A 102 -9.84 -19.72 10.15
C ASP A 102 -9.16 -18.37 9.97
N TYR A 103 -9.62 -17.39 10.76
CA TYR A 103 -9.15 -16.01 10.66
C TYR A 103 -7.66 -15.86 10.95
N SER A 104 -7.10 -16.72 11.82
CA SER A 104 -5.66 -16.70 12.12
C SER A 104 -4.84 -17.14 10.93
N ASP A 105 -5.25 -18.27 10.31
CA ASP A 105 -4.59 -18.77 9.10
C ASP A 105 -4.71 -17.79 7.93
N ILE A 106 -5.88 -17.15 7.77
CA ILE A 106 -6.09 -16.12 6.75
C ILE A 106 -5.12 -14.95 6.96
N ILE A 107 -4.99 -14.42 8.18
CA ILE A 107 -4.07 -13.32 8.49
C ILE A 107 -2.62 -13.74 8.19
N ASP A 108 -2.21 -14.89 8.73
CA ASP A 108 -0.84 -15.36 8.59
C ASP A 108 -0.48 -15.61 7.11
N ASN A 109 -1.32 -16.34 6.38
CA ASN A 109 -1.00 -16.77 5.02
C ASN A 109 -1.24 -15.70 3.95
N SER A 110 -2.18 -14.76 4.15
CA SER A 110 -2.48 -13.73 3.16
C SER A 110 -1.75 -12.41 3.42
N PHE A 111 -1.51 -12.04 4.68
CA PHE A 111 -0.97 -10.72 5.03
C PHE A 111 0.49 -10.77 5.53
N TYR A 112 0.83 -11.69 6.44
CA TYR A 112 2.16 -11.72 7.06
C TYR A 112 3.16 -12.66 6.41
N LYS A 113 2.71 -13.69 5.71
CA LYS A 113 3.59 -14.72 5.15
C LYS A 113 4.64 -14.13 4.22
N LYS A 114 5.87 -14.48 4.48
CA LYS A 114 7.02 -14.15 3.63
C LYS A 114 7.83 -15.41 3.38
N THR A 115 8.41 -15.50 2.20
CA THR A 115 9.38 -16.55 1.90
C THR A 115 10.67 -16.33 2.70
N TYR A 116 11.47 -17.38 2.82
CA TYR A 116 12.78 -17.27 3.47
C TYR A 116 13.65 -16.18 2.81
N VAL A 117 13.67 -16.12 1.48
CA VAL A 117 14.43 -15.13 0.71
C VAL A 117 13.92 -13.71 0.94
N GLN A 118 12.59 -13.51 1.00
CA GLN A 118 12.01 -12.22 1.36
C GLN A 118 12.44 -11.75 2.76
N ASN A 119 12.53 -12.67 3.71
CA ASN A 119 13.04 -12.33 5.05
C ASN A 119 14.54 -12.03 5.05
N GLN A 120 15.33 -12.72 4.23
CA GLN A 120 16.77 -12.43 4.11
C GLN A 120 17.02 -11.04 3.53
N ILE A 121 16.39 -10.68 2.40
CA ILE A 121 16.59 -9.37 1.78
C ILE A 121 16.01 -8.25 2.65
N LEU A 122 14.91 -8.49 3.37
CA LEU A 122 14.39 -7.56 4.36
C LEU A 122 15.41 -7.32 5.47
N GLY A 123 15.97 -8.39 6.05
CA GLY A 123 17.00 -8.29 7.09
C GLY A 123 18.23 -7.51 6.60
N ARG A 124 18.68 -7.78 5.37
CA ARG A 124 19.77 -7.05 4.71
C ARG A 124 19.48 -5.56 4.60
N ALA A 125 18.31 -5.22 4.07
CA ALA A 125 17.90 -3.82 3.89
C ALA A 125 17.78 -3.06 5.24
N LEU A 126 17.35 -3.74 6.31
CA LEU A 126 17.28 -3.13 7.64
C LEU A 126 18.66 -2.91 8.25
N LEU A 127 19.58 -3.87 8.12
CA LEU A 127 20.94 -3.76 8.64
C LEU A 127 21.72 -2.61 8.00
N GLU A 128 21.49 -2.32 6.72
CA GLU A 128 22.16 -1.24 6.00
C GLU A 128 21.35 0.05 5.92
N SER A 129 20.25 0.11 6.66
CA SER A 129 19.49 1.34 6.73
C SER A 129 20.25 2.44 7.47
N VAL A 130 20.06 3.68 7.01
CA VAL A 130 20.74 4.86 7.56
C VAL A 130 19.70 5.85 8.07
N LEU A 131 19.86 6.25 9.34
CA LEU A 131 19.11 7.34 9.94
C LEU A 131 19.77 8.68 9.62
N PHE A 132 18.96 9.72 9.36
CA PHE A 132 19.41 11.08 9.16
C PHE A 132 18.35 12.10 9.66
N TYR A 133 18.68 13.39 9.69
CA TYR A 133 17.85 14.44 10.30
C TYR A 133 17.41 14.12 11.74
N ASP A 134 18.41 13.87 12.60
CA ASP A 134 18.21 13.56 14.02
C ASP A 134 17.29 12.33 14.24
N GLY A 135 17.41 11.33 13.36
CA GLY A 135 16.63 10.10 13.42
C GLY A 135 15.21 10.18 12.92
N ARG A 136 14.77 11.36 12.41
CA ARG A 136 13.42 11.52 11.86
C ARG A 136 13.24 10.94 10.46
N CYS A 137 14.33 10.69 9.77
CA CYS A 137 14.31 10.07 8.45
C CYS A 137 15.17 8.81 8.43
N ILE A 138 14.73 7.81 7.68
CA ILE A 138 15.46 6.58 7.43
C ILE A 138 15.45 6.26 5.94
N PHE A 139 16.59 5.80 5.42
CA PHE A 139 16.60 5.22 4.09
C PHE A 139 17.34 3.88 4.06
N SER A 140 17.01 3.08 3.06
CA SER A 140 17.76 1.89 2.68
C SER A 140 17.70 1.71 1.16
N SER A 141 18.72 1.08 0.59
CA SER A 141 18.77 0.76 -0.82
C SER A 141 19.16 -0.69 -1.03
N VAL A 142 18.67 -1.26 -2.13
CA VAL A 142 19.06 -2.60 -2.60
C VAL A 142 19.56 -2.46 -4.03
N THR A 143 20.79 -2.93 -4.26
CA THR A 143 21.44 -2.91 -5.57
C THR A 143 20.98 -4.07 -6.44
N ARG A 144 21.27 -3.99 -7.74
CA ARG A 144 21.03 -5.09 -8.69
C ARG A 144 21.81 -6.35 -8.30
N ASP A 145 23.08 -6.19 -7.94
CA ASP A 145 23.94 -7.31 -7.54
C ASP A 145 23.39 -8.03 -6.31
N GLU A 146 22.83 -7.30 -5.33
CA GLU A 146 22.18 -7.88 -4.17
C GLU A 146 20.89 -8.62 -4.56
N MET A 147 20.08 -8.03 -5.44
CA MET A 147 18.87 -8.70 -5.94
C MET A 147 19.23 -10.00 -6.67
N ASP A 148 20.24 -9.98 -7.51
CA ASP A 148 20.73 -11.15 -8.23
C ASP A 148 21.30 -12.21 -7.28
N PHE A 149 22.06 -11.79 -6.25
CA PHE A 149 22.60 -12.70 -5.22
C PHE A 149 21.49 -13.45 -4.46
N TYR A 150 20.42 -12.75 -4.08
CA TYR A 150 19.29 -13.37 -3.40
C TYR A 150 18.27 -14.02 -4.35
N GLY A 151 18.41 -13.84 -5.65
CA GLY A 151 17.46 -14.36 -6.65
C GLY A 151 16.08 -13.69 -6.54
N VAL A 152 16.04 -12.39 -6.23
CA VAL A 152 14.82 -11.62 -6.04
C VAL A 152 14.63 -10.58 -7.15
N THR A 153 13.39 -10.17 -7.34
CA THR A 153 12.99 -9.04 -8.18
C THR A 153 12.33 -7.96 -7.34
N GLY A 154 11.94 -6.85 -7.92
CA GLY A 154 11.20 -5.80 -7.21
C GLY A 154 9.91 -6.28 -6.52
N ARG A 155 9.36 -7.45 -6.91
CA ARG A 155 8.16 -8.03 -6.30
C ARG A 155 8.43 -8.56 -4.89
N GLU A 156 9.59 -9.16 -4.68
CA GLU A 156 9.99 -9.73 -3.40
C GLU A 156 10.42 -8.67 -2.37
N LEU A 157 10.66 -7.44 -2.81
CA LEU A 157 11.07 -6.31 -1.95
C LEU A 157 9.88 -5.65 -1.20
N GLY A 158 8.67 -6.15 -1.43
CA GLY A 158 7.46 -5.66 -0.76
C GLY A 158 7.55 -5.74 0.76
N GLY A 159 7.16 -4.66 1.45
CA GLY A 159 7.14 -4.58 2.91
C GLY A 159 8.43 -4.04 3.55
N ILE A 160 9.55 -3.90 2.83
CA ILE A 160 10.77 -3.30 3.37
C ILE A 160 10.51 -1.85 3.82
N ILE A 161 9.90 -1.04 2.97
CA ILE A 161 9.59 0.36 3.27
C ILE A 161 8.68 0.49 4.52
N GLU A 162 7.75 -0.45 4.72
CA GLU A 162 6.87 -0.44 5.88
C GLU A 162 7.63 -0.76 7.17
N GLN A 163 8.61 -1.67 7.14
CA GLN A 163 9.45 -1.96 8.30
C GLN A 163 10.36 -0.76 8.64
N LEU A 164 10.94 -0.11 7.64
CA LEU A 164 11.71 1.12 7.85
C LEU A 164 10.83 2.19 8.52
N ARG A 165 9.59 2.40 8.05
CA ARG A 165 8.65 3.37 8.61
C ARG A 165 8.27 3.08 10.06
N LEU A 166 8.28 1.81 10.50
CA LEU A 166 7.95 1.41 11.87
C LEU A 166 9.05 1.72 12.87
N THR A 167 10.25 2.10 12.43
CA THR A 167 11.35 2.48 13.34
C THR A 167 10.92 3.65 14.23
N GLU A 168 11.25 3.55 15.53
CA GLU A 168 10.94 4.59 16.51
C GLU A 168 11.61 5.92 16.14
N GLY A 169 10.91 7.03 16.31
CA GLY A 169 11.40 8.37 15.95
C GLY A 169 11.28 8.73 14.48
N VAL A 170 11.16 7.75 13.58
CA VAL A 170 11.10 7.99 12.14
C VAL A 170 9.75 8.59 11.75
N GLU A 171 9.80 9.72 11.05
CA GLU A 171 8.68 10.35 10.36
C GLU A 171 8.64 9.96 8.87
N VAL A 172 9.79 9.94 8.19
CA VAL A 172 9.88 9.63 6.77
C VAL A 172 10.77 8.42 6.52
N ALA A 173 10.26 7.42 5.81
CA ALA A 173 11.02 6.29 5.31
C ALA A 173 11.17 6.35 3.79
N ILE A 174 12.37 6.04 3.30
CA ILE A 174 12.74 6.04 1.89
C ILE A 174 13.35 4.68 1.58
N PHE A 175 12.83 4.01 0.57
CA PHE A 175 13.40 2.76 0.10
C PHE A 175 13.66 2.85 -1.40
N LEU A 176 14.88 2.50 -1.81
CA LEU A 176 15.30 2.50 -3.19
C LEU A 176 15.69 1.08 -3.62
N TYR A 177 15.40 0.71 -4.86
CA TYR A 177 16.04 -0.46 -5.46
C TYR A 177 16.41 -0.17 -6.91
N GLU A 178 17.53 -0.74 -7.31
CA GLU A 178 18.12 -0.51 -8.63
C GLU A 178 17.36 -1.27 -9.71
N THR A 179 16.99 -0.57 -10.79
CA THR A 179 16.28 -1.13 -11.95
C THR A 179 17.12 -1.13 -13.22
N GLY A 180 18.20 -0.37 -13.24
CA GLY A 180 19.19 -0.23 -14.32
C GLY A 180 20.36 0.58 -13.83
N ASP A 181 21.37 0.80 -14.68
CA ASP A 181 22.59 1.54 -14.34
C ASP A 181 22.28 2.93 -13.79
N ASN A 182 22.48 3.13 -12.48
CA ASN A 182 22.10 4.34 -11.77
C ASN A 182 20.62 4.75 -11.96
N GLU A 183 19.75 3.77 -12.17
CA GLU A 183 18.30 3.96 -12.22
C GLU A 183 17.65 3.24 -11.03
N TYR A 184 16.84 3.95 -10.27
CA TYR A 184 16.21 3.44 -9.06
C TYR A 184 14.71 3.65 -9.09
N LYS A 185 13.98 2.64 -8.60
CA LYS A 185 12.61 2.86 -8.15
C LYS A 185 12.65 3.25 -6.68
N VAL A 186 11.98 4.36 -6.37
CA VAL A 186 11.96 4.97 -5.03
C VAL A 186 10.56 4.92 -4.47
N SER A 187 10.46 4.42 -3.25
CA SER A 187 9.23 4.43 -2.45
C SER A 187 9.40 5.34 -1.25
N LEU A 188 8.38 6.11 -0.95
CA LEU A 188 8.32 7.05 0.17
C LEU A 188 7.14 6.73 1.06
N ARG A 189 7.34 6.83 2.38
CA ARG A 189 6.28 6.77 3.38
C ARG A 189 6.50 7.86 4.42
N SER A 190 5.42 8.46 4.90
CA SER A 190 5.45 9.38 6.05
C SER A 190 4.40 8.99 7.08
N LYS A 191 4.54 9.52 8.31
CA LYS A 191 3.59 9.25 9.40
C LYS A 191 2.59 10.40 9.59
N LYS A 192 3.05 11.65 9.70
CA LYS A 192 2.22 12.79 10.14
C LYS A 192 2.41 14.07 9.33
N ASP A 193 3.63 14.60 9.32
CA ASP A 193 3.85 16.01 8.98
C ASP A 193 4.25 16.20 7.51
N ILE A 194 4.99 15.26 6.95
CA ILE A 194 5.57 15.39 5.60
C ILE A 194 4.64 14.83 4.53
N ASP A 195 4.35 15.64 3.52
CA ASP A 195 3.63 15.22 2.31
C ASP A 195 4.63 14.66 1.27
N VAL A 196 4.70 13.32 1.24
CA VAL A 196 5.60 12.62 0.30
C VAL A 196 5.09 12.63 -1.14
N SER A 197 3.82 12.95 -1.38
CA SER A 197 3.28 13.05 -2.74
C SER A 197 3.89 14.24 -3.50
N GLN A 198 4.06 15.37 -2.83
CA GLN A 198 4.72 16.55 -3.43
C GLN A 198 6.17 16.24 -3.81
N ILE A 199 6.87 15.47 -2.98
CA ILE A 199 8.23 15.03 -3.28
C ILE A 199 8.21 14.14 -4.54
N ALA A 200 7.35 13.13 -4.58
CA ALA A 200 7.26 12.22 -5.71
C ALA A 200 6.92 12.95 -7.03
N VAL A 201 5.98 13.88 -7.01
CA VAL A 201 5.60 14.70 -8.18
C VAL A 201 6.78 15.48 -8.72
N SER A 202 7.67 16.04 -7.87
CA SER A 202 8.86 16.76 -8.31
C SER A 202 9.89 15.92 -9.07
N PHE A 203 9.81 14.59 -8.91
CA PHE A 203 10.60 13.61 -9.66
C PHE A 203 9.82 12.97 -10.83
N GLY A 204 8.61 13.46 -11.15
CA GLY A 204 7.76 12.91 -12.20
C GLY A 204 7.00 11.65 -11.82
N GLY A 205 6.90 11.35 -10.53
CA GLY A 205 6.09 10.27 -9.97
C GLY A 205 4.78 10.76 -9.38
N GLY A 206 4.25 10.03 -8.40
CA GLY A 206 2.99 10.37 -7.76
C GLY A 206 2.66 9.48 -6.56
N GLY A 207 1.47 9.68 -6.03
CA GLY A 207 0.94 8.91 -4.90
C GLY A 207 0.06 9.76 -4.00
N HIS A 208 -0.08 9.31 -2.76
CA HIS A 208 -0.85 9.97 -1.72
C HIS A 208 0.06 10.67 -0.73
N VAL A 209 -0.50 11.56 0.09
CA VAL A 209 0.22 12.34 1.10
C VAL A 209 1.16 11.51 1.97
N ARG A 210 0.77 10.25 2.31
CA ARG A 210 1.54 9.36 3.20
C ARG A 210 2.26 8.21 2.49
N ALA A 211 2.02 8.01 1.19
CA ALA A 211 2.59 6.92 0.43
C ALA A 211 2.73 7.32 -1.04
N ALA A 212 3.96 7.47 -1.51
CA ALA A 212 4.24 7.90 -2.87
C ALA A 212 5.47 7.17 -3.43
N GLY A 213 5.67 7.26 -4.74
CA GLY A 213 6.81 6.65 -5.40
C GLY A 213 7.10 7.26 -6.76
N PHE A 214 8.34 7.05 -7.21
CA PHE A 214 8.82 7.55 -8.49
C PHE A 214 10.02 6.72 -8.97
N SER A 215 10.46 6.97 -10.19
CA SER A 215 11.75 6.49 -10.70
C SER A 215 12.73 7.63 -10.80
N ALA A 216 14.00 7.39 -10.45
CA ALA A 216 15.04 8.41 -10.50
C ALA A 216 16.32 7.86 -11.12
N LYS A 217 17.09 8.75 -11.77
CA LYS A 217 18.44 8.50 -12.27
C LYS A 217 19.45 9.28 -11.44
N GLY A 218 20.60 8.67 -11.20
CA GLY A 218 21.71 9.23 -10.43
C GLY A 218 22.17 8.30 -9.34
N THR A 219 23.12 8.72 -8.51
CA THR A 219 23.58 7.92 -7.38
C THR A 219 22.53 7.95 -6.23
N VAL A 220 22.54 6.91 -5.39
CA VAL A 220 21.70 6.89 -4.17
C VAL A 220 21.91 8.16 -3.34
N HIS A 221 23.18 8.59 -3.21
CA HIS A 221 23.55 9.80 -2.47
C HIS A 221 22.87 11.05 -3.03
N ASP A 222 22.91 11.27 -4.35
CA ASP A 222 22.29 12.43 -4.99
C ASP A 222 20.76 12.41 -4.83
N ILE A 223 20.15 11.24 -4.99
CA ILE A 223 18.70 11.08 -4.83
C ILE A 223 18.29 11.39 -3.39
N ILE A 224 18.98 10.83 -2.39
CA ILE A 224 18.68 11.05 -0.98
C ILE A 224 18.90 12.51 -0.59
N ASN A 225 19.96 13.17 -1.05
CA ASN A 225 20.20 14.59 -0.78
C ASN A 225 19.07 15.49 -1.34
N ARG A 226 18.60 15.22 -2.55
CA ARG A 226 17.50 15.98 -3.14
C ARG A 226 16.19 15.77 -2.37
N ILE A 227 15.87 14.53 -1.98
CA ILE A 227 14.70 14.22 -1.15
C ILE A 227 14.83 14.93 0.19
N GLY A 228 16.01 14.84 0.83
CA GLY A 228 16.30 15.46 2.11
C GLY A 228 16.07 16.96 2.11
N ALA A 229 16.59 17.69 1.11
CA ALA A 229 16.37 19.12 0.97
C ALA A 229 14.87 19.49 0.86
N MET A 230 14.07 18.64 0.19
CA MET A 230 12.63 18.88 0.08
C MET A 230 11.90 18.60 1.41
N ILE A 231 12.32 17.58 2.17
CA ILE A 231 11.80 17.29 3.52
C ILE A 231 12.11 18.46 4.44
N GLU A 232 13.34 18.97 4.43
CA GLU A 232 13.76 20.13 5.23
C GLU A 232 12.94 21.38 4.89
N GLY A 233 12.70 21.62 3.61
CA GLY A 233 11.85 22.71 3.15
C GLY A 233 10.38 22.61 3.59
N GLN A 234 9.86 21.41 3.81
CA GLN A 234 8.53 21.21 4.38
C GLN A 234 8.53 21.42 5.90
N TYR A 235 9.55 20.92 6.63
CA TYR A 235 9.69 21.16 8.07
C TYR A 235 9.81 22.66 8.41
N SER A 236 10.54 23.43 7.62
CA SER A 236 10.68 24.88 7.85
C SER A 236 9.34 25.62 7.77
N LYS A 237 8.44 25.17 6.87
CA LYS A 237 7.10 25.76 6.72
C LYS A 237 6.10 25.35 7.81
N ILE A 238 6.38 24.29 8.55
CA ILE A 238 5.52 23.81 9.65
C ILE A 238 5.86 24.55 10.96
N GLN A 239 7.09 25.05 11.07
CA GLN A 239 7.58 25.75 12.26
C GLN A 239 7.27 27.26 12.26
N ASP A 240 6.93 27.81 11.10
CA ASP A 240 6.45 29.19 10.92
C ASP A 240 4.91 29.26 11.09
#